data_647ff1b116da808e41c99753b461223d
#
_entry.id   647ff1b116da808e41c99753b461223d
#
_cell.length_a   1.000
_cell.length_b   1.000
_cell.length_c   1.000
_cell.angle_alpha   90.00
_cell.angle_beta   90.00
_cell.angle_gamma   90.00
#
_symmetry.space_group_name_H-M   'P 1'
#
loop_
_entity.id
_entity.type
_entity.pdbx_description
1 polymer ?
#
loop_
_entity_poly.entity_id
_entity_poly.type
_entity_poly.pdbx_seq_one_letter_code
_entity_poly.pdbx_strand_id
1 'polypeptide(L)'
;MAPLTLATYDEIKEVRTTEAVVLSTAVSWGGLVIAGERSGVGKTTVTLALLTALAQKSSRVQSFKVGPDYIDPMFHRQATGRPCYNLDPILTSETYVQQCFAHRCQDAEFALVEGVMGLFDGASGLSDVASTAHIARLLNLPVLLVVDCSRLSRSVLAIIHGYRTLDPRVRVAGVVLNRVGSDRHLELLTDALASIDIPILGVLRRQGAIALPDRHLGLVPTAELPQIPNILTRLAHLGQTCFDWPVLTPLLASSSPSQLPICPPTYLLPHSPTPAPRIAIAQDAAFSFYYPDNLDILTTLGAELIPWSPLDNEQPPADIDGLYFGGGFPEVFAADLAANKKLRTELKMRLQDSLPTYAECGGLMYLADTLVDLEGQSWPMVGVLPTTVRMATRLTLGYRQAVVQQPNFLLAQEQTVWGHEFHRSCADTPAENPVYQLKRYGAAQPHDAEGWSLRQVHASYLHLHWGGCPEVAQAFVAACRQYRYRA
;
A
#
# COMPACT_ATOMS: atom_id res chain seq x y z
N MET A 1 42.40 1.57 -17.84
CA MET A 1 41.76 1.15 -16.59
C MET A 1 42.03 2.21 -15.54
N ALA A 2 41.13 3.13 -15.34
CA ALA A 2 41.20 4.12 -14.27
C ALA A 2 40.45 3.60 -13.04
N PRO A 3 40.92 3.79 -11.82
CA PRO A 3 40.28 3.29 -10.61
C PRO A 3 39.00 4.11 -10.34
N LEU A 4 37.92 3.39 -10.05
CA LEU A 4 36.68 3.94 -9.51
C LEU A 4 36.96 4.51 -8.12
N THR A 5 36.97 5.83 -7.99
CA THR A 5 36.92 6.51 -6.70
C THR A 5 35.52 6.37 -6.10
N LEU A 6 35.41 5.62 -5.03
CA LEU A 6 34.23 5.58 -4.17
C LEU A 6 34.15 6.92 -3.42
N ALA A 7 33.05 7.63 -3.57
CA ALA A 7 32.75 8.81 -2.75
C ALA A 7 32.79 8.41 -1.27
N THR A 8 33.49 9.19 -0.45
CA THR A 8 33.65 8.93 0.96
C THR A 8 32.36 9.28 1.72
N TYR A 9 32.17 8.61 2.85
CA TYR A 9 31.03 8.78 3.75
C TYR A 9 30.74 10.22 4.18
N ASP A 10 31.75 11.09 4.13
CA ASP A 10 31.67 12.50 4.50
C ASP A 10 31.07 13.38 3.38
N GLU A 11 31.22 13.03 2.10
CA GLU A 11 30.62 13.79 0.98
C GLU A 11 29.09 13.61 0.89
N ILE A 12 28.56 12.53 1.47
CA ILE A 12 27.10 12.29 1.58
C ILE A 12 26.48 13.13 2.70
N LYS A 13 27.26 13.59 3.65
CA LYS A 13 26.80 14.43 4.78
C LYS A 13 26.53 15.89 4.42
N GLU A 14 27.23 16.44 3.45
CA GLU A 14 27.15 17.90 3.15
C GLU A 14 25.89 18.33 2.39
N VAL A 15 25.12 17.40 1.79
CA VAL A 15 23.87 17.74 1.09
C VAL A 15 22.65 17.79 2.05
N ARG A 16 22.83 17.48 3.35
CA ARG A 16 21.73 17.41 4.35
C ARG A 16 21.76 18.48 5.44
N THR A 17 22.54 19.51 5.32
CA THR A 17 22.63 20.56 6.37
C THR A 17 22.05 21.89 5.94
N THR A 18 20.74 21.96 5.69
CA THR A 18 19.97 23.21 5.81
C THR A 18 18.48 22.93 6.04
N GLU A 19 18.15 22.07 6.99
CA GLU A 19 16.84 22.12 7.65
C GLU A 19 17.09 22.05 9.15
N ALA A 20 16.63 23.09 9.84
CA ALA A 20 16.81 23.26 11.27
C ALA A 20 16.25 22.04 12.00
N VAL A 21 17.11 21.33 12.71
CA VAL A 21 16.72 20.31 13.70
C VAL A 21 15.96 21.04 14.82
N VAL A 22 14.67 21.16 14.67
CA VAL A 22 13.79 21.36 15.81
C VAL A 22 13.85 20.05 16.59
N LEU A 23 14.55 20.04 17.70
CA LEU A 23 14.50 18.99 18.70
C LEU A 23 13.05 18.93 19.20
N SER A 24 12.23 18.15 18.52
CA SER A 24 10.89 17.80 18.93
C SER A 24 11.03 16.96 20.21
N THR A 25 10.46 17.42 21.30
CA THR A 25 10.12 16.59 22.45
C THR A 25 9.42 15.35 21.92
N ALA A 26 10.02 14.18 22.15
CA ALA A 26 9.57 12.91 21.56
C ALA A 26 8.09 12.69 21.89
N VAL A 27 7.25 12.84 20.90
CA VAL A 27 5.82 12.54 21.01
C VAL A 27 5.70 11.02 21.05
N SER A 28 5.17 10.47 22.13
CA SER A 28 4.91 9.04 22.25
C SER A 28 3.52 8.74 21.72
N TRP A 29 3.45 8.01 20.63
CA TRP A 29 2.21 7.47 20.10
C TRP A 29 1.88 6.14 20.79
N GLY A 30 0.59 5.83 21.00
CA GLY A 30 0.17 4.48 21.37
C GLY A 30 -0.04 3.63 20.13
N GLY A 31 0.37 2.37 20.20
CA GLY A 31 0.24 1.40 19.12
C GLY A 31 1.38 0.41 19.08
N LEU A 32 1.25 -0.61 18.24
CA LEU A 32 2.18 -1.73 18.13
C LEU A 32 2.52 -2.01 16.66
N VAL A 33 3.81 -2.19 16.37
CA VAL A 33 4.28 -2.63 15.05
C VAL A 33 4.47 -4.14 15.05
N ILE A 34 3.85 -4.84 14.10
CA ILE A 34 4.06 -6.27 13.86
C ILE A 34 5.13 -6.44 12.79
N ALA A 35 6.29 -6.93 13.18
CA ALA A 35 7.41 -7.14 12.27
C ALA A 35 7.73 -8.63 12.12
N GLY A 36 8.43 -9.00 11.06
CA GLY A 36 8.95 -10.36 10.87
C GLY A 36 10.45 -10.39 10.75
N GLU A 37 11.05 -11.54 10.99
CA GLU A 37 12.46 -11.77 10.69
C GLU A 37 12.75 -11.77 9.19
N ARG A 38 11.75 -12.09 8.36
CA ARG A 38 11.77 -12.08 6.89
C ARG A 38 10.37 -12.08 6.32
N SER A 39 10.27 -12.07 5.00
CA SER A 39 8.99 -12.31 4.32
C SER A 39 8.46 -13.75 4.56
N GLY A 40 7.14 -13.94 4.58
CA GLY A 40 6.50 -15.25 4.70
C GLY A 40 6.49 -15.89 6.09
N VAL A 41 6.95 -15.21 7.14
CA VAL A 41 6.96 -15.74 8.53
C VAL A 41 5.59 -15.74 9.21
N GLY A 42 4.56 -15.16 8.55
CA GLY A 42 3.19 -15.13 9.07
C GLY A 42 2.81 -13.82 9.76
N LYS A 43 3.46 -12.69 9.41
CA LYS A 43 3.06 -11.36 9.90
C LYS A 43 1.58 -11.10 9.72
N THR A 44 1.07 -11.26 8.49
CA THR A 44 -0.34 -11.01 8.15
C THR A 44 -1.29 -11.90 8.96
N THR A 45 -0.94 -13.18 9.18
CA THR A 45 -1.74 -14.08 10.04
C THR A 45 -1.80 -13.58 11.48
N VAL A 46 -0.65 -13.18 12.05
CA VAL A 46 -0.56 -12.62 13.42
C VAL A 46 -1.33 -11.31 13.51
N THR A 47 -1.14 -10.41 12.54
CA THR A 47 -1.83 -9.13 12.48
C THR A 47 -3.34 -9.30 12.43
N LEU A 48 -3.84 -10.14 11.52
CA LEU A 48 -5.27 -10.40 11.39
C LEU A 48 -5.86 -11.09 12.61
N ALA A 49 -5.12 -12.01 13.26
CA ALA A 49 -5.56 -12.64 14.51
C ALA A 49 -5.73 -11.58 15.63
N LEU A 50 -4.80 -10.65 15.76
CA LEU A 50 -4.89 -9.54 16.73
C LEU A 50 -6.03 -8.57 16.37
N LEU A 51 -6.10 -8.14 15.10
CA LEU A 51 -7.14 -7.21 14.63
C LEU A 51 -8.55 -7.76 14.82
N THR A 52 -8.78 -9.02 14.45
CA THR A 52 -10.10 -9.66 14.61
C THR A 52 -10.49 -9.85 16.07
N ALA A 53 -9.54 -10.22 16.93
CA ALA A 53 -9.79 -10.34 18.36
C ALA A 53 -10.08 -8.97 19.02
N LEU A 54 -9.38 -7.92 18.60
CA LEU A 54 -9.62 -6.55 19.07
C LEU A 54 -10.95 -6.01 18.57
N ALA A 55 -11.29 -6.22 17.30
CA ALA A 55 -12.55 -5.76 16.70
C ALA A 55 -13.79 -6.38 17.38
N GLN A 56 -13.67 -7.55 17.99
CA GLN A 56 -14.74 -8.13 18.80
C GLN A 56 -14.93 -7.45 20.17
N LYS A 57 -13.89 -6.72 20.64
CA LYS A 57 -13.92 -5.99 21.90
C LYS A 57 -14.22 -4.51 21.73
N SER A 58 -13.79 -3.92 20.63
CA SER A 58 -13.95 -2.51 20.32
C SER A 58 -14.07 -2.27 18.81
N SER A 59 -14.99 -1.39 18.39
CA SER A 59 -15.09 -0.93 16.99
C SER A 59 -14.04 0.11 16.61
N ARG A 60 -13.23 0.58 17.58
CA ARG A 60 -12.24 1.66 17.39
C ARG A 60 -10.82 1.10 17.26
N VAL A 61 -10.64 0.16 16.33
CA VAL A 61 -9.34 -0.44 16.02
C VAL A 61 -8.84 0.14 14.69
N GLN A 62 -7.73 0.88 14.72
CA GLN A 62 -7.11 1.42 13.52
C GLN A 62 -5.91 0.57 13.11
N SER A 63 -5.89 0.19 11.84
CA SER A 63 -4.76 -0.55 11.27
C SER A 63 -4.04 0.24 10.20
N PHE A 64 -2.75 -0.06 10.06
CA PHE A 64 -1.86 0.51 9.06
C PHE A 64 -1.00 -0.58 8.43
N LYS A 65 -0.53 -0.32 7.21
CA LYS A 65 0.42 -1.17 6.49
C LYS A 65 1.66 -0.37 6.11
N VAL A 66 2.84 -0.90 6.40
CA VAL A 66 4.10 -0.30 5.94
C VAL A 66 4.29 -0.57 4.45
N GLY A 67 4.64 0.46 3.70
CA GLY A 67 4.94 0.37 2.27
C GLY A 67 3.72 0.33 1.35
N PRO A 68 3.94 0.12 0.03
CA PRO A 68 2.93 0.28 -1.02
C PRO A 68 2.12 -0.99 -1.27
N ASP A 69 1.50 -1.54 -0.26
CA ASP A 69 0.71 -2.77 -0.33
C ASP A 69 -0.78 -2.44 -0.49
N TYR A 70 -1.48 -3.14 -1.38
CA TYR A 70 -2.92 -2.98 -1.60
C TYR A 70 -3.75 -4.13 -1.03
N ILE A 71 -3.16 -5.32 -0.92
CA ILE A 71 -3.90 -6.55 -0.65
C ILE A 71 -4.06 -6.78 0.86
N ASP A 72 -2.97 -6.70 1.64
CA ASP A 72 -3.05 -6.83 3.10
C ASP A 72 -4.03 -5.80 3.71
N PRO A 73 -4.07 -4.51 3.27
CA PRO A 73 -5.06 -3.53 3.69
C PRO A 73 -6.52 -3.96 3.49
N MET A 74 -6.84 -4.73 2.45
CA MET A 74 -8.20 -5.25 2.25
C MET A 74 -8.62 -6.23 3.35
N PHE A 75 -7.70 -7.11 3.75
CA PHE A 75 -7.95 -8.04 4.87
C PHE A 75 -8.10 -7.31 6.20
N HIS A 76 -7.28 -6.27 6.45
CA HIS A 76 -7.42 -5.42 7.63
C HIS A 76 -8.78 -4.74 7.70
N ARG A 77 -9.25 -4.21 6.56
CA ARG A 77 -10.59 -3.62 6.45
C ARG A 77 -11.69 -4.63 6.75
N GLN A 78 -11.57 -5.85 6.25
CA GLN A 78 -12.53 -6.93 6.55
C GLN A 78 -12.52 -7.30 8.04
N ALA A 79 -11.36 -7.25 8.68
CA ALA A 79 -11.20 -7.59 10.10
C ALA A 79 -11.73 -6.50 11.04
N THR A 80 -11.56 -5.21 10.70
CA THR A 80 -11.84 -4.07 11.59
C THR A 80 -13.08 -3.27 11.21
N GLY A 81 -13.57 -3.40 9.96
CA GLY A 81 -14.60 -2.54 9.38
C GLY A 81 -14.10 -1.12 9.03
N ARG A 82 -12.82 -0.80 9.25
CA ARG A 82 -12.22 0.51 8.99
C ARG A 82 -11.18 0.42 7.86
N PRO A 83 -10.97 1.50 7.08
CA PRO A 83 -9.86 1.53 6.11
C PRO A 83 -8.51 1.31 6.79
N CYS A 84 -7.63 0.56 6.12
CA CYS A 84 -6.22 0.42 6.51
C CYS A 84 -5.39 1.38 5.65
N TYR A 85 -4.58 2.22 6.27
CA TYR A 85 -3.79 3.24 5.59
C TYR A 85 -2.34 2.81 5.42
N ASN A 86 -1.73 3.22 4.29
CA ASN A 86 -0.34 2.90 4.00
C ASN A 86 0.60 3.94 4.60
N LEU A 87 1.63 3.47 5.32
CA LEU A 87 2.69 4.30 5.87
C LEU A 87 3.95 4.13 5.03
N ASP A 88 4.15 5.05 4.10
CA ASP A 88 5.24 4.99 3.11
C ASP A 88 5.96 6.34 2.99
N PRO A 89 7.20 6.46 3.54
CA PRO A 89 7.93 7.72 3.54
C PRO A 89 8.58 8.05 2.18
N ILE A 90 8.63 7.11 1.22
CA ILE A 90 9.15 7.37 -0.13
C ILE A 90 8.04 7.89 -1.04
N LEU A 91 6.89 7.26 -1.02
CA LEU A 91 5.73 7.71 -1.81
C LEU A 91 5.15 9.01 -1.28
N THR A 92 5.34 9.28 0.01
CA THR A 92 4.86 10.49 0.67
C THR A 92 6.02 11.28 1.30
N SER A 93 6.11 11.31 2.62
CA SER A 93 7.22 11.85 3.40
C SER A 93 7.14 11.34 4.83
N GLU A 94 8.23 11.46 5.59
CA GLU A 94 8.23 11.15 7.03
C GLU A 94 7.19 11.99 7.79
N THR A 95 7.06 13.26 7.45
CA THR A 95 6.06 14.17 8.02
C THR A 95 4.64 13.69 7.72
N TYR A 96 4.37 13.27 6.47
CA TYR A 96 3.06 12.75 6.10
C TYR A 96 2.72 11.47 6.87
N VAL A 97 3.68 10.54 6.99
CA VAL A 97 3.51 9.29 7.76
C VAL A 97 3.10 9.59 9.20
N GLN A 98 3.78 10.54 9.87
CA GLN A 98 3.45 10.96 11.23
C GLN A 98 2.06 11.61 11.32
N GLN A 99 1.73 12.49 10.39
CA GLN A 99 0.41 13.17 10.34
C GLN A 99 -0.72 12.18 10.04
N CYS A 100 -0.53 11.26 9.10
CA CYS A 100 -1.49 10.21 8.77
C CYS A 100 -1.77 9.34 9.99
N PHE A 101 -0.72 8.83 10.65
CA PHE A 101 -0.86 8.01 11.86
C PHE A 101 -1.60 8.77 12.96
N ALA A 102 -1.17 10.01 13.24
CA ALA A 102 -1.80 10.87 14.24
C ALA A 102 -3.29 11.09 13.99
N HIS A 103 -3.61 11.50 12.77
CA HIS A 103 -4.97 11.83 12.37
C HIS A 103 -5.90 10.63 12.47
N ARG A 104 -5.46 9.47 11.97
CA ARG A 104 -6.26 8.25 11.94
C ARG A 104 -6.40 7.57 13.31
N CYS A 105 -5.51 7.88 14.25
CA CYS A 105 -5.59 7.40 15.63
C CYS A 105 -6.44 8.28 16.56
N GLN A 106 -6.96 9.44 16.13
CA GLN A 106 -7.70 10.36 16.99
C GLN A 106 -8.90 9.74 17.71
N ASP A 107 -9.64 8.90 17.01
CA ASP A 107 -10.82 8.20 17.52
C ASP A 107 -10.57 6.69 17.75
N ALA A 108 -9.32 6.25 17.63
CA ALA A 108 -8.95 4.86 17.84
C ALA A 108 -8.64 4.56 19.31
N GLU A 109 -9.09 3.40 19.77
CA GLU A 109 -8.72 2.85 21.08
C GLU A 109 -7.44 2.02 20.98
N PHE A 110 -7.28 1.32 19.85
CA PHE A 110 -6.12 0.49 19.54
C PHE A 110 -5.57 0.84 18.17
N ALA A 111 -4.24 0.85 18.05
CA ALA A 111 -3.54 1.05 16.79
C ALA A 111 -2.55 -0.09 16.52
N LEU A 112 -2.54 -0.60 15.28
CA LEU A 112 -1.66 -1.69 14.88
C LEU A 112 -1.10 -1.43 13.49
N VAL A 113 0.23 -1.52 13.37
CA VAL A 113 0.96 -1.32 12.11
C VAL A 113 1.53 -2.66 11.66
N GLU A 114 1.08 -3.17 10.52
CA GLU A 114 1.70 -4.34 9.90
C GLU A 114 2.92 -3.95 9.08
N GLY A 115 4.05 -4.57 9.39
CA GLY A 115 5.31 -4.38 8.68
C GLY A 115 5.36 -5.05 7.31
N VAL A 116 6.35 -4.68 6.52
CA VAL A 116 6.67 -5.24 5.21
C VAL A 116 7.99 -6.04 5.30
N MET A 117 8.12 -7.11 4.51
CA MET A 117 9.35 -7.94 4.42
C MET A 117 9.92 -8.33 5.82
N GLY A 118 11.23 -8.28 6.02
CA GLY A 118 11.88 -8.36 7.32
C GLY A 118 11.96 -7.00 8.00
N LEU A 119 12.15 -6.99 9.32
CA LEU A 119 12.14 -5.77 10.15
C LEU A 119 13.04 -4.66 9.60
N PHE A 120 14.23 -5.00 9.11
CA PHE A 120 15.21 -4.04 8.60
C PHE A 120 15.32 -4.00 7.07
N ASP A 121 14.45 -4.75 6.36
CA ASP A 121 14.45 -4.76 4.89
C ASP A 121 13.75 -3.50 4.38
N GLY A 122 14.54 -2.59 3.78
CA GLY A 122 14.06 -1.31 3.25
C GLY A 122 13.99 -1.28 1.71
N ALA A 123 13.86 -0.08 1.17
CA ALA A 123 13.78 0.17 -0.27
C ALA A 123 15.07 -0.19 -1.02
N SER A 124 16.19 -0.33 -0.34
CA SER A 124 17.48 -0.76 -0.90
C SER A 124 18.23 -1.65 0.08
N GLY A 125 19.19 -2.43 -0.43
CA GLY A 125 20.05 -3.26 0.43
C GLY A 125 21.13 -2.48 1.20
N LEU A 126 21.22 -1.16 1.01
CA LEU A 126 22.24 -0.30 1.63
C LEU A 126 21.74 0.47 2.85
N SER A 127 20.43 0.57 3.01
CA SER A 127 19.80 1.30 4.11
C SER A 127 18.44 0.70 4.45
N ASP A 128 17.97 1.00 5.65
CA ASP A 128 16.66 0.57 6.12
C ASP A 128 15.53 1.61 5.88
N VAL A 129 15.76 2.57 4.98
CA VAL A 129 14.74 3.55 4.57
C VAL A 129 13.50 2.82 4.04
N ALA A 130 12.32 3.23 4.50
CA ALA A 130 11.02 2.60 4.23
C ALA A 130 10.87 1.16 4.75
N SER A 131 11.79 0.68 5.61
CA SER A 131 11.62 -0.58 6.32
C SER A 131 10.59 -0.45 7.44
N THR A 132 10.19 -1.59 7.98
CA THR A 132 9.38 -1.65 9.20
C THR A 132 10.10 -1.00 10.40
N ALA A 133 11.42 -1.14 10.50
CA ALA A 133 12.24 -0.51 11.53
C ALA A 133 12.25 1.03 11.39
N HIS A 134 12.31 1.55 10.17
CA HIS A 134 12.21 2.99 9.93
C HIS A 134 10.89 3.55 10.45
N ILE A 135 9.77 2.93 10.12
CA ILE A 135 8.44 3.36 10.60
C ILE A 135 8.32 3.23 12.12
N ALA A 136 8.82 2.13 12.71
CA ALA A 136 8.80 1.95 14.15
C ALA A 136 9.57 3.06 14.89
N ARG A 137 10.75 3.47 14.38
CA ARG A 137 11.52 4.61 14.91
C ARG A 137 10.81 5.93 14.71
N LEU A 138 10.33 6.19 13.49
CA LEU A 138 9.67 7.44 13.12
C LEU A 138 8.44 7.73 13.98
N LEU A 139 7.69 6.68 14.33
CA LEU A 139 6.50 6.76 15.17
C LEU A 139 6.79 6.46 16.66
N ASN A 140 8.03 6.11 17.00
CA ASN A 140 8.42 5.69 18.35
C ASN A 140 7.54 4.56 18.93
N LEU A 141 7.16 3.59 18.07
CA LEU A 141 6.30 2.48 18.46
C LEU A 141 7.10 1.24 18.86
N PRO A 142 6.62 0.45 19.84
CA PRO A 142 7.17 -0.86 20.13
C PRO A 142 6.94 -1.85 18.98
N VAL A 143 7.85 -2.82 18.86
CA VAL A 143 7.81 -3.85 17.83
C VAL A 143 7.51 -5.20 18.49
N LEU A 144 6.54 -5.93 17.97
CA LEU A 144 6.30 -7.36 18.22
C LEU A 144 6.91 -8.13 17.05
N LEU A 145 7.97 -8.88 17.33
CA LEU A 145 8.72 -9.62 16.31
C LEU A 145 8.14 -11.03 16.13
N VAL A 146 7.65 -11.32 14.93
CA VAL A 146 7.17 -12.66 14.54
C VAL A 146 8.34 -13.48 14.01
N VAL A 147 8.56 -14.66 14.60
CA VAL A 147 9.66 -15.58 14.25
C VAL A 147 9.07 -16.91 13.80
N ASP A 148 9.47 -17.39 12.63
CA ASP A 148 9.12 -18.73 12.15
C ASP A 148 9.97 -19.79 12.83
N CYS A 149 9.37 -20.50 13.78
CA CYS A 149 10.05 -21.52 14.56
C CYS A 149 10.04 -22.92 13.92
N SER A 150 9.51 -23.10 12.71
CA SER A 150 9.26 -24.43 12.12
C SER A 150 10.47 -25.34 12.03
N ARG A 151 11.69 -24.79 12.01
CA ARG A 151 12.97 -25.52 11.94
C ARG A 151 14.01 -24.98 12.92
N LEU A 152 13.56 -24.32 14.00
CA LEU A 152 14.43 -23.72 14.99
C LEU A 152 14.36 -24.49 16.30
N SER A 153 15.44 -24.42 17.04
CA SER A 153 15.59 -24.77 18.45
C SER A 153 16.38 -23.63 19.11
N ARG A 154 17.52 -23.91 19.76
CA ARG A 154 18.33 -22.88 20.44
C ARG A 154 18.79 -21.72 19.54
N SER A 155 18.85 -21.90 18.21
CA SER A 155 19.21 -20.84 17.26
C SER A 155 18.19 -19.69 17.22
N VAL A 156 16.99 -19.87 17.74
CA VAL A 156 15.98 -18.79 17.92
C VAL A 156 16.55 -17.63 18.74
N LEU A 157 17.39 -17.96 19.76
CA LEU A 157 18.07 -16.97 20.59
C LEU A 157 18.97 -16.04 19.76
N ALA A 158 19.78 -16.59 18.85
CA ALA A 158 20.67 -15.79 18.02
C ALA A 158 19.91 -14.85 17.08
N ILE A 159 18.81 -15.33 16.51
CA ILE A 159 17.93 -14.53 15.64
C ILE A 159 17.34 -13.36 16.43
N ILE A 160 16.67 -13.65 17.54
CA ILE A 160 15.99 -12.60 18.33
C ILE A 160 17.00 -11.63 18.94
N HIS A 161 18.12 -12.12 19.43
CA HIS A 161 19.19 -11.28 19.95
C HIS A 161 19.71 -10.31 18.87
N GLY A 162 19.99 -10.82 17.66
CA GLY A 162 20.44 -9.99 16.54
C GLY A 162 19.44 -8.87 16.20
N TYR A 163 18.15 -9.20 16.09
CA TYR A 163 17.10 -8.19 15.80
C TYR A 163 16.94 -7.15 16.92
N ARG A 164 17.13 -7.55 18.16
CA ARG A 164 17.03 -6.66 19.32
C ARG A 164 18.20 -5.70 19.45
N THR A 165 19.41 -6.12 19.01
CA THR A 165 20.65 -5.39 19.25
C THR A 165 21.18 -4.64 18.04
N LEU A 166 20.70 -4.95 16.82
CA LEU A 166 21.19 -4.34 15.57
C LEU A 166 20.99 -2.82 15.56
N ASP A 167 19.82 -2.36 15.98
CA ASP A 167 19.54 -0.93 16.14
C ASP A 167 18.83 -0.69 17.49
N PRO A 168 19.54 -0.13 18.49
CA PRO A 168 18.97 0.11 19.82
C PRO A 168 17.84 1.13 19.86
N ARG A 169 17.62 1.90 18.79
CA ARG A 169 16.48 2.82 18.65
C ARG A 169 15.18 2.08 18.34
N VAL A 170 15.25 0.82 17.88
CA VAL A 170 14.09 -0.03 17.62
C VAL A 170 13.79 -0.86 18.86
N ARG A 171 12.70 -0.54 19.55
CA ARG A 171 12.31 -1.23 20.77
C ARG A 171 11.52 -2.51 20.46
N VAL A 172 12.22 -3.67 20.41
CA VAL A 172 11.55 -4.98 20.33
C VAL A 172 10.96 -5.30 21.70
N ALA A 173 9.64 -5.13 21.85
CA ALA A 173 8.93 -5.29 23.12
C ALA A 173 8.56 -6.73 23.45
N GLY A 174 8.59 -7.63 22.48
CA GLY A 174 8.31 -9.04 22.67
C GLY A 174 8.36 -9.82 21.36
N VAL A 175 8.13 -11.12 21.44
CA VAL A 175 8.16 -12.01 20.29
C VAL A 175 6.90 -12.86 20.18
N VAL A 176 6.56 -13.24 18.95
CA VAL A 176 5.58 -14.28 18.63
C VAL A 176 6.33 -15.47 18.03
N LEU A 177 6.21 -16.62 18.68
CA LEU A 177 6.75 -17.87 18.17
C LEU A 177 5.73 -18.53 17.26
N ASN A 178 5.93 -18.40 15.95
CA ASN A 178 5.00 -18.94 14.94
C ASN A 178 5.43 -20.33 14.47
N ARG A 179 4.46 -21.16 14.06
CA ARG A 179 4.67 -22.52 13.54
C ARG A 179 5.36 -23.47 14.53
N VAL A 180 5.08 -23.33 15.81
CA VAL A 180 5.60 -24.24 16.84
C VAL A 180 5.01 -25.63 16.65
N GLY A 181 5.86 -26.68 16.65
CA GLY A 181 5.44 -28.02 16.27
C GLY A 181 4.76 -28.83 17.38
N SER A 182 5.27 -28.76 18.64
CA SER A 182 4.79 -29.55 19.79
C SER A 182 5.08 -28.84 21.11
N ASP A 183 4.55 -29.36 22.22
CA ASP A 183 4.84 -28.81 23.56
C ASP A 183 6.32 -28.94 23.89
N ARG A 184 6.93 -30.07 23.59
CA ARG A 184 8.38 -30.25 23.76
C ARG A 184 9.19 -29.24 22.94
N HIS A 185 8.71 -28.90 21.74
CA HIS A 185 9.37 -27.86 20.93
C HIS A 185 9.22 -26.48 21.57
N LEU A 186 8.05 -26.16 22.13
CA LEU A 186 7.85 -24.90 22.86
C LEU A 186 8.76 -24.81 24.09
N GLU A 187 8.86 -25.85 24.89
CA GLU A 187 9.79 -25.91 26.03
C GLU A 187 11.23 -25.54 25.59
N LEU A 188 11.75 -26.22 24.54
CA LEU A 188 13.11 -25.95 24.04
C LEU A 188 13.31 -24.51 23.59
N LEU A 189 12.30 -23.90 22.95
CA LEU A 189 12.36 -22.50 22.53
C LEU A 189 12.31 -21.56 23.73
N THR A 190 11.46 -21.82 24.71
CA THR A 190 11.33 -21.02 25.94
C THR A 190 12.61 -21.08 26.77
N ASP A 191 13.18 -22.28 26.98
CA ASP A 191 14.45 -22.46 27.68
C ASP A 191 15.58 -21.70 26.97
N ALA A 192 15.64 -21.73 25.64
CA ALA A 192 16.61 -20.98 24.86
C ALA A 192 16.51 -19.47 25.09
N LEU A 193 15.28 -18.93 25.18
CA LEU A 193 15.01 -17.50 25.33
C LEU A 193 15.14 -17.00 26.78
N ALA A 194 15.16 -17.88 27.76
CA ALA A 194 15.27 -17.51 29.18
C ALA A 194 16.56 -16.72 29.53
N SER A 195 17.59 -16.78 28.66
CA SER A 195 18.86 -16.05 28.84
C SER A 195 18.79 -14.59 28.36
N ILE A 196 17.77 -14.19 27.62
CA ILE A 196 17.56 -12.83 27.14
C ILE A 196 16.20 -12.34 27.63
N ASP A 197 16.18 -11.41 28.49
CA ASP A 197 14.94 -10.84 29.06
C ASP A 197 14.03 -10.25 27.94
N ILE A 198 13.28 -11.15 27.26
CA ILE A 198 12.29 -10.81 26.22
C ILE A 198 11.02 -11.63 26.40
N PRO A 199 9.85 -11.00 26.53
CA PRO A 199 8.60 -11.72 26.71
C PRO A 199 8.14 -12.43 25.43
N ILE A 200 7.67 -13.67 25.57
CA ILE A 200 6.94 -14.40 24.54
C ILE A 200 5.48 -13.99 24.63
N LEU A 201 5.03 -13.11 23.72
CA LEU A 201 3.70 -12.53 23.74
C LEU A 201 2.66 -13.27 22.90
N GLY A 202 3.09 -14.33 22.21
CA GLY A 202 2.21 -15.20 21.48
C GLY A 202 2.88 -16.48 21.02
N VAL A 203 2.12 -17.56 20.97
CA VAL A 203 2.57 -18.87 20.46
C VAL A 203 1.53 -19.44 19.52
N LEU A 204 1.87 -19.51 18.24
CA LEU A 204 1.02 -20.12 17.23
C LEU A 204 1.56 -21.50 16.84
N ARG A 205 0.72 -22.51 16.98
CA ARG A 205 1.04 -23.87 16.57
C ARG A 205 0.98 -24.00 15.04
N ARG A 206 1.76 -24.95 14.50
CA ARG A 206 1.65 -25.31 13.08
C ARG A 206 0.24 -25.81 12.80
N GLN A 207 -0.57 -25.01 12.12
CA GLN A 207 -1.94 -25.33 11.78
C GLN A 207 -2.10 -25.33 10.27
N GLY A 208 -2.39 -26.49 9.67
CA GLY A 208 -2.59 -26.63 8.22
C GLY A 208 -3.87 -25.97 7.67
N ALA A 209 -4.67 -25.36 8.55
CA ALA A 209 -6.02 -24.98 8.19
C ALA A 209 -6.30 -23.46 8.08
N ILE A 210 -5.32 -22.57 8.30
CA ILE A 210 -5.46 -21.12 8.09
C ILE A 210 -4.37 -20.68 7.11
N ALA A 211 -4.38 -21.27 5.92
CA ALA A 211 -3.65 -20.73 4.80
C ALA A 211 -4.53 -19.66 4.15
N LEU A 212 -4.06 -18.42 4.13
CA LEU A 212 -4.62 -17.41 3.24
C LEU A 212 -4.21 -17.80 1.83
N PRO A 213 -5.17 -17.92 0.89
CA PRO A 213 -4.81 -18.25 -0.49
C PRO A 213 -3.93 -17.16 -1.11
N ASP A 214 -2.89 -17.58 -1.80
CA ASP A 214 -1.96 -16.69 -2.49
C ASP A 214 -2.00 -16.90 -4.01
N ARG A 215 -1.55 -15.89 -4.72
CA ARG A 215 -1.50 -15.78 -6.17
C ARG A 215 -0.11 -15.23 -6.56
N HIS A 216 0.14 -15.06 -7.83
CA HIS A 216 1.43 -14.62 -8.39
C HIS A 216 1.94 -13.23 -7.93
N LEU A 217 1.07 -12.39 -7.34
CA LEU A 217 1.45 -11.07 -6.78
C LEU A 217 1.16 -10.93 -5.27
N GLY A 218 0.92 -12.01 -4.54
CA GLY A 218 0.60 -11.99 -3.12
C GLY A 218 -0.69 -12.73 -2.79
N LEU A 219 -1.40 -12.32 -1.73
CA LEU A 219 -2.66 -12.92 -1.36
C LEU A 219 -3.74 -12.66 -2.43
N VAL A 220 -4.72 -13.58 -2.54
CA VAL A 220 -5.92 -13.35 -3.37
C VAL A 220 -6.75 -12.22 -2.74
N PRO A 221 -7.20 -11.20 -3.50
CA PRO A 221 -8.05 -10.13 -2.98
C PRO A 221 -9.30 -10.64 -2.27
N THR A 222 -9.72 -9.92 -1.23
CA THR A 222 -10.84 -10.37 -0.38
C THR A 222 -12.17 -10.49 -1.12
N ALA A 223 -12.39 -9.71 -2.17
CA ALA A 223 -13.61 -9.77 -3.00
C ALA A 223 -13.77 -11.12 -3.73
N GLU A 224 -12.68 -11.86 -3.95
CA GLU A 224 -12.66 -13.15 -4.62
C GLU A 224 -12.74 -14.33 -3.62
N LEU A 225 -12.81 -14.08 -2.32
CA LEU A 225 -12.77 -15.08 -1.27
C LEU A 225 -14.11 -15.19 -0.51
N PRO A 226 -15.07 -15.99 -0.98
CA PRO A 226 -16.36 -16.13 -0.29
C PRO A 226 -16.22 -16.72 1.13
N GLN A 227 -15.10 -17.39 1.43
CA GLN A 227 -14.79 -17.96 2.74
C GLN A 227 -14.19 -16.97 3.75
N ILE A 228 -14.02 -15.68 3.41
CA ILE A 228 -13.45 -14.66 4.32
C ILE A 228 -14.10 -14.66 5.70
N PRO A 229 -15.43 -14.69 5.88
CA PRO A 229 -16.04 -14.70 7.22
C PRO A 229 -15.56 -15.88 8.08
N ASN A 230 -15.43 -17.07 7.49
CA ASN A 230 -14.95 -18.26 8.19
C ASN A 230 -13.45 -18.13 8.55
N ILE A 231 -12.65 -17.56 7.66
CA ILE A 231 -11.22 -17.29 7.90
C ILE A 231 -11.07 -16.31 9.07
N LEU A 232 -11.80 -15.19 9.07
CA LEU A 232 -11.76 -14.19 10.13
C LEU A 232 -12.23 -14.76 11.48
N THR A 233 -13.27 -15.60 11.50
CA THR A 233 -13.74 -16.28 12.71
C THR A 233 -12.64 -17.14 13.33
N ARG A 234 -11.90 -17.88 12.51
CA ARG A 234 -10.80 -18.74 12.97
C ARG A 234 -9.60 -17.91 13.44
N LEU A 235 -9.29 -16.81 12.75
CA LEU A 235 -8.24 -15.86 13.14
C LEU A 235 -8.61 -15.18 14.48
N ALA A 236 -9.87 -14.81 14.68
CA ALA A 236 -10.33 -14.27 15.95
C ALA A 236 -10.15 -15.26 17.12
N HIS A 237 -10.45 -16.54 16.89
CA HIS A 237 -10.20 -17.58 17.89
C HIS A 237 -8.69 -17.72 18.22
N LEU A 238 -7.82 -17.71 17.21
CA LEU A 238 -6.37 -17.67 17.45
C LEU A 238 -5.95 -16.42 18.23
N GLY A 239 -6.46 -15.27 17.85
CA GLY A 239 -6.21 -14.01 18.54
C GLY A 239 -6.60 -14.08 20.01
N GLN A 240 -7.72 -14.69 20.36
CA GLN A 240 -8.18 -14.83 21.73
C GLN A 240 -7.36 -15.81 22.57
N THR A 241 -6.84 -16.89 21.96
CA THR A 241 -6.29 -18.04 22.70
C THR A 241 -4.77 -18.14 22.67
N CYS A 242 -4.08 -17.49 21.72
CA CYS A 242 -2.66 -17.68 21.48
C CYS A 242 -1.77 -16.54 21.98
N PHE A 243 -2.33 -15.48 22.59
CA PHE A 243 -1.59 -14.29 22.96
C PHE A 243 -1.74 -13.90 24.42
N ASP A 244 -0.69 -13.30 24.98
CA ASP A 244 -0.68 -12.71 26.32
C ASP A 244 -1.30 -11.30 26.30
N TRP A 245 -2.64 -11.25 26.41
CA TRP A 245 -3.40 -9.99 26.37
C TRP A 245 -3.10 -9.02 27.52
N PRO A 246 -2.86 -9.45 28.76
CA PRO A 246 -2.43 -8.57 29.83
C PRO A 246 -1.23 -7.71 29.48
N VAL A 247 -0.26 -8.26 28.76
CA VAL A 247 0.96 -7.55 28.32
C VAL A 247 0.75 -6.83 26.99
N LEU A 248 -0.02 -7.40 26.04
CA LEU A 248 -0.25 -6.80 24.73
C LEU A 248 -1.18 -5.59 24.77
N THR A 249 -2.24 -5.62 25.58
CA THR A 249 -3.24 -4.55 25.60
C THR A 249 -2.62 -3.15 25.87
N PRO A 250 -1.74 -2.97 26.85
CA PRO A 250 -1.06 -1.68 27.07
C PRO A 250 -0.18 -1.25 25.88
N LEU A 251 0.42 -2.19 25.13
CA LEU A 251 1.25 -1.88 23.96
C LEU A 251 0.42 -1.47 22.75
N LEU A 252 -0.81 -1.99 22.65
CA LEU A 252 -1.74 -1.73 21.56
C LEU A 252 -2.57 -0.47 21.78
N ALA A 253 -2.75 -0.05 23.04
CA ALA A 253 -3.59 1.08 23.37
C ALA A 253 -3.10 2.36 22.68
N SER A 254 -3.98 2.98 21.91
CA SER A 254 -3.72 4.27 21.28
C SER A 254 -3.79 5.38 22.33
N SER A 255 -2.70 6.11 22.48
CA SER A 255 -2.69 7.35 23.25
C SER A 255 -2.56 8.52 22.30
N SER A 256 -3.60 9.35 22.16
CA SER A 256 -3.47 10.60 21.41
C SER A 256 -2.52 11.53 22.15
N PRO A 257 -1.43 11.97 21.56
CA PRO A 257 -0.62 13.03 22.15
C PRO A 257 -1.41 14.33 22.10
N SER A 258 -1.59 14.96 23.23
CA SER A 258 -2.39 16.16 23.41
C SER A 258 -1.81 17.43 22.75
N GLN A 259 -0.73 17.37 21.95
CA GLN A 259 0.02 18.58 21.56
C GLN A 259 0.68 18.60 20.18
N LEU A 260 0.37 17.75 19.23
CA LEU A 260 0.73 18.12 17.86
C LEU A 260 -0.38 18.98 17.27
N PRO A 261 -0.05 20.10 16.63
CA PRO A 261 -1.00 20.72 15.74
C PRO A 261 -1.32 19.68 14.68
N ILE A 262 -2.51 19.09 14.78
CA ILE A 262 -3.08 18.28 13.73
C ILE A 262 -3.33 19.28 12.62
N CYS A 263 -2.31 19.49 11.81
CA CYS A 263 -2.52 20.11 10.53
C CYS A 263 -3.25 19.02 9.73
N PRO A 264 -4.55 19.15 9.46
CA PRO A 264 -5.13 18.33 8.42
C PRO A 264 -4.22 18.51 7.21
N PRO A 265 -3.92 17.45 6.44
CA PRO A 265 -3.09 17.60 5.27
C PRO A 265 -3.55 18.85 4.52
N THR A 266 -2.63 19.71 4.10
CA THR A 266 -2.80 21.10 3.64
C THR A 266 -3.66 21.24 2.37
N TYR A 267 -4.60 20.32 2.16
CA TYR A 267 -5.49 20.24 0.97
C TYR A 267 -6.81 21.00 1.15
N LEU A 268 -7.01 21.66 2.29
CA LEU A 268 -8.21 22.48 2.51
C LEU A 268 -8.16 23.73 1.62
N LEU A 269 -8.47 23.52 0.35
CA LEU A 269 -8.95 24.60 -0.49
C LEU A 269 -10.36 24.99 0.04
N PRO A 270 -10.64 26.30 0.16
CA PRO A 270 -11.98 26.73 0.57
C PRO A 270 -12.99 26.09 -0.36
N HIS A 271 -14.06 25.51 0.20
CA HIS A 271 -15.17 24.96 -0.54
C HIS A 271 -15.70 26.05 -1.50
N SER A 272 -15.46 25.86 -2.78
CA SER A 272 -16.10 26.67 -3.79
C SER A 272 -17.61 26.37 -3.74
N PRO A 273 -18.50 27.36 -3.83
CA PRO A 273 -19.95 27.13 -3.89
C PRO A 273 -20.42 26.43 -5.18
N THR A 274 -19.51 25.94 -6.01
CA THR A 274 -19.78 25.18 -7.23
C THR A 274 -20.24 23.76 -6.90
N PRO A 275 -21.16 23.17 -7.68
CA PRO A 275 -21.58 21.79 -7.52
C PRO A 275 -20.37 20.84 -7.48
N ALA A 276 -20.40 19.86 -6.59
CA ALA A 276 -19.36 18.85 -6.45
C ALA A 276 -19.19 18.08 -7.77
N PRO A 277 -17.96 17.92 -8.31
CA PRO A 277 -17.74 17.05 -9.45
C PRO A 277 -17.96 15.60 -9.07
N ARG A 278 -18.62 14.84 -9.94
CA ARG A 278 -18.95 13.43 -9.73
C ARG A 278 -17.91 12.55 -10.41
N ILE A 279 -17.14 11.83 -9.63
CA ILE A 279 -16.05 10.98 -10.12
C ILE A 279 -16.45 9.51 -9.92
N ALA A 280 -16.57 8.78 -11.02
CA ALA A 280 -16.83 7.34 -10.97
C ALA A 280 -15.53 6.59 -10.67
N ILE A 281 -15.57 5.75 -9.63
CA ILE A 281 -14.46 4.92 -9.19
C ILE A 281 -14.74 3.48 -9.58
N ALA A 282 -13.95 2.92 -10.50
CA ALA A 282 -14.08 1.50 -10.88
C ALA A 282 -13.71 0.62 -9.68
N GLN A 283 -14.67 -0.08 -9.09
CA GLN A 283 -14.48 -0.83 -7.86
C GLN A 283 -15.21 -2.17 -7.90
N ASP A 284 -14.47 -3.22 -8.24
CA ASP A 284 -14.92 -4.61 -8.27
C ASP A 284 -13.73 -5.58 -8.10
N ALA A 285 -13.91 -6.86 -8.44
CA ALA A 285 -12.86 -7.85 -8.34
C ALA A 285 -11.68 -7.60 -9.31
N ALA A 286 -11.94 -6.95 -10.47
CA ALA A 286 -10.91 -6.60 -11.45
C ALA A 286 -10.14 -5.32 -11.07
N PHE A 287 -10.79 -4.37 -10.36
CA PHE A 287 -10.25 -3.05 -10.01
C PHE A 287 -10.42 -2.79 -8.51
N SER A 288 -9.42 -3.13 -7.73
CA SER A 288 -9.50 -3.09 -6.27
C SER A 288 -8.32 -2.41 -5.58
N PHE A 289 -7.28 -1.98 -6.34
CA PHE A 289 -6.07 -1.40 -5.77
C PHE A 289 -6.18 0.12 -5.70
N TYR A 290 -6.56 0.61 -4.54
CA TYR A 290 -6.68 2.03 -4.21
C TYR A 290 -6.02 2.31 -2.87
N TYR A 291 -5.24 3.38 -2.77
CA TYR A 291 -4.89 3.95 -1.48
C TYR A 291 -6.12 4.65 -0.90
N PRO A 292 -6.57 4.30 0.31
CA PRO A 292 -7.69 5.02 0.95
C PRO A 292 -7.45 6.53 1.03
N ASP A 293 -6.19 6.94 1.25
CA ASP A 293 -5.80 8.35 1.27
C ASP A 293 -6.14 9.07 -0.03
N ASN A 294 -5.95 8.44 -1.19
CA ASN A 294 -6.28 9.05 -2.49
C ASN A 294 -7.78 9.35 -2.59
N LEU A 295 -8.63 8.42 -2.14
CA LEU A 295 -10.08 8.61 -2.14
C LEU A 295 -10.51 9.68 -1.13
N ASP A 296 -9.89 9.69 0.05
CA ASP A 296 -10.15 10.70 1.09
C ASP A 296 -9.74 12.10 0.61
N ILE A 297 -8.61 12.22 -0.10
CA ILE A 297 -8.14 13.49 -0.70
C ILE A 297 -9.15 14.01 -1.73
N LEU A 298 -9.65 13.17 -2.64
CA LEU A 298 -10.69 13.56 -3.61
C LEU A 298 -11.95 14.07 -2.90
N THR A 299 -12.40 13.35 -1.87
CA THR A 299 -13.57 13.76 -1.08
C THR A 299 -13.32 15.09 -0.37
N THR A 300 -12.12 15.27 0.20
CA THR A 300 -11.72 16.52 0.89
C THR A 300 -11.65 17.70 -0.09
N LEU A 301 -11.27 17.46 -1.35
CA LEU A 301 -11.28 18.45 -2.43
C LEU A 301 -12.71 18.74 -2.94
N GLY A 302 -13.72 18.09 -2.36
CA GLY A 302 -15.13 18.32 -2.65
C GLY A 302 -15.67 17.53 -3.83
N ALA A 303 -15.05 16.39 -4.19
CA ALA A 303 -15.60 15.47 -5.18
C ALA A 303 -16.61 14.50 -4.54
N GLU A 304 -17.68 14.19 -5.27
CA GLU A 304 -18.58 13.08 -4.98
C GLU A 304 -18.02 11.82 -5.66
N LEU A 305 -17.67 10.80 -4.87
CA LEU A 305 -17.16 9.54 -5.39
C LEU A 305 -18.30 8.54 -5.61
N ILE A 306 -18.38 7.97 -6.81
CA ILE A 306 -19.42 7.04 -7.22
C ILE A 306 -18.78 5.68 -7.52
N PRO A 307 -18.77 4.74 -6.58
CA PRO A 307 -18.29 3.38 -6.86
C PRO A 307 -19.19 2.71 -7.92
N TRP A 308 -18.58 2.02 -8.86
CA TRP A 308 -19.27 1.24 -9.88
C TRP A 308 -18.44 0.04 -10.33
N SER A 309 -19.07 -0.97 -10.90
CA SER A 309 -18.42 -2.21 -11.34
C SER A 309 -18.35 -2.31 -12.85
N PRO A 310 -17.18 -2.23 -13.49
CA PRO A 310 -17.01 -2.59 -14.90
C PRO A 310 -17.40 -4.03 -15.25
N LEU A 311 -17.34 -4.95 -14.28
CA LEU A 311 -17.76 -6.35 -14.48
C LEU A 311 -19.28 -6.50 -14.54
N ASP A 312 -20.02 -5.79 -13.69
CA ASP A 312 -21.46 -5.99 -13.50
C ASP A 312 -22.34 -4.96 -14.24
N ASN A 313 -21.80 -3.76 -14.52
CA ASN A 313 -22.57 -2.68 -15.09
C ASN A 313 -22.42 -2.62 -16.62
N GLU A 314 -23.51 -2.54 -17.34
CA GLU A 314 -23.52 -2.37 -18.80
C GLU A 314 -23.16 -0.96 -19.27
N GLN A 315 -23.17 0.01 -18.39
CA GLN A 315 -22.86 1.42 -18.68
C GLN A 315 -22.15 2.04 -17.48
N PRO A 316 -21.26 3.03 -17.70
CA PRO A 316 -20.75 3.85 -16.62
C PRO A 316 -21.91 4.65 -15.99
N PRO A 317 -21.77 5.08 -14.72
CA PRO A 317 -22.80 5.91 -14.09
C PRO A 317 -23.15 7.14 -14.94
N ALA A 318 -24.41 7.56 -14.90
CA ALA A 318 -24.85 8.78 -15.56
C ALA A 318 -24.29 10.03 -14.87
N ASP A 319 -24.21 11.13 -15.61
CA ASP A 319 -23.84 12.46 -15.10
C ASP A 319 -22.55 12.47 -14.29
N ILE A 320 -21.51 11.77 -14.80
CA ILE A 320 -20.16 11.80 -14.22
C ILE A 320 -19.29 12.84 -14.93
N ASP A 321 -18.40 13.42 -14.15
CA ASP A 321 -17.47 14.47 -14.57
C ASP A 321 -16.04 13.94 -14.71
N GLY A 322 -15.78 12.72 -14.23
CA GLY A 322 -14.48 12.04 -14.32
C GLY A 322 -14.54 10.55 -14.02
N LEU A 323 -13.48 9.84 -14.40
CA LEU A 323 -13.29 8.41 -14.17
C LEU A 323 -11.95 8.16 -13.47
N TYR A 324 -11.96 7.28 -12.47
CA TYR A 324 -10.74 6.77 -11.86
C TYR A 324 -10.74 5.23 -11.91
N PHE A 325 -9.78 4.67 -12.65
CA PHE A 325 -9.48 3.25 -12.70
C PHE A 325 -8.20 2.98 -11.90
N GLY A 326 -8.32 2.36 -10.75
CA GLY A 326 -7.17 1.88 -9.99
C GLY A 326 -6.53 0.64 -10.60
N GLY A 327 -5.55 0.09 -9.92
CA GLY A 327 -4.97 -1.21 -10.25
C GLY A 327 -5.88 -2.37 -9.85
N GLY A 328 -5.38 -3.57 -10.10
CA GLY A 328 -6.08 -4.83 -9.83
C GLY A 328 -5.60 -5.96 -10.72
N PHE A 329 -6.49 -6.90 -10.97
CA PHE A 329 -6.22 -8.10 -11.77
C PHE A 329 -7.18 -8.23 -12.97
N PRO A 330 -7.22 -7.26 -13.91
CA PRO A 330 -8.14 -7.32 -15.05
C PRO A 330 -7.87 -8.53 -15.97
N GLU A 331 -6.64 -9.09 -15.97
CA GLU A 331 -6.31 -10.29 -16.72
C GLU A 331 -7.06 -11.53 -16.22
N VAL A 332 -7.39 -11.60 -14.95
CA VAL A 332 -8.17 -12.71 -14.38
C VAL A 332 -9.63 -12.67 -14.84
N PHE A 333 -10.14 -11.47 -15.10
CA PHE A 333 -11.52 -11.21 -15.52
C PHE A 333 -11.59 -10.75 -16.97
N ALA A 334 -10.56 -11.02 -17.77
CA ALA A 334 -10.44 -10.48 -19.12
C ALA A 334 -11.58 -10.93 -20.05
N ALA A 335 -12.08 -12.16 -19.90
CA ALA A 335 -13.21 -12.67 -20.66
C ALA A 335 -14.50 -11.88 -20.36
N ASP A 336 -14.80 -11.64 -19.08
CA ASP A 336 -16.01 -10.91 -18.63
C ASP A 336 -15.95 -9.45 -19.05
N LEU A 337 -14.80 -8.79 -18.85
CA LEU A 337 -14.57 -7.42 -19.31
C LEU A 337 -14.70 -7.30 -20.84
N ALA A 338 -14.16 -8.27 -21.59
CA ALA A 338 -14.27 -8.31 -23.05
C ALA A 338 -15.72 -8.55 -23.54
N ALA A 339 -16.48 -9.38 -22.83
CA ALA A 339 -17.88 -9.66 -23.15
C ALA A 339 -18.77 -8.43 -23.01
N ASN A 340 -18.42 -7.50 -22.10
CA ASN A 340 -19.17 -6.26 -21.86
C ASN A 340 -18.92 -5.21 -22.97
N LYS A 341 -19.28 -5.55 -24.21
CA LYS A 341 -19.05 -4.71 -25.40
C LYS A 341 -19.76 -3.36 -25.30
N LYS A 342 -20.94 -3.33 -24.70
CA LYS A 342 -21.74 -2.09 -24.58
C LYS A 342 -21.00 -1.07 -23.73
N LEU A 343 -20.51 -1.48 -22.57
CA LEU A 343 -19.71 -0.65 -21.67
C LEU A 343 -18.42 -0.15 -22.35
N ARG A 344 -17.66 -1.05 -22.95
CA ARG A 344 -16.39 -0.70 -23.61
C ARG A 344 -16.60 0.34 -24.73
N THR A 345 -17.68 0.20 -25.51
CA THR A 345 -18.01 1.16 -26.57
C THR A 345 -18.38 2.53 -25.99
N GLU A 346 -19.20 2.56 -24.95
CA GLU A 346 -19.59 3.80 -24.27
C GLU A 346 -18.41 4.49 -23.62
N LEU A 347 -17.56 3.75 -22.91
CA LEU A 347 -16.32 4.28 -22.34
C LEU A 347 -15.43 4.89 -23.42
N LYS A 348 -15.20 4.16 -24.52
CA LYS A 348 -14.41 4.68 -25.65
C LYS A 348 -14.93 6.01 -26.17
N MET A 349 -16.23 6.14 -26.37
CA MET A 349 -16.85 7.39 -26.83
C MET A 349 -16.63 8.54 -25.82
N ARG A 350 -16.92 8.31 -24.53
CA ARG A 350 -16.77 9.35 -23.51
C ARG A 350 -15.31 9.79 -23.34
N LEU A 351 -14.36 8.86 -23.40
CA LEU A 351 -12.94 9.16 -23.32
C LEU A 351 -12.44 9.93 -24.55
N GLN A 352 -12.97 9.62 -25.74
CA GLN A 352 -12.73 10.37 -26.96
C GLN A 352 -13.38 11.78 -26.91
N ASP A 353 -14.44 11.95 -26.12
CA ASP A 353 -15.05 13.25 -25.84
C ASP A 353 -14.41 13.99 -24.66
N SER A 354 -13.20 13.58 -24.29
CA SER A 354 -12.34 14.23 -23.28
C SER A 354 -12.91 14.18 -21.86
N LEU A 355 -13.62 13.12 -21.48
CA LEU A 355 -13.95 12.88 -20.06
C LEU A 355 -12.65 12.69 -19.27
N PRO A 356 -12.35 13.52 -18.26
CA PRO A 356 -11.16 13.40 -17.46
C PRO A 356 -11.03 12.03 -16.83
N THR A 357 -9.91 11.35 -17.10
CA THR A 357 -9.72 9.96 -16.67
C THR A 357 -8.31 9.73 -16.15
N TYR A 358 -8.24 9.18 -14.95
CA TYR A 358 -7.00 8.72 -14.32
C TYR A 358 -7.02 7.20 -14.23
N ALA A 359 -5.97 6.55 -14.75
CA ALA A 359 -5.87 5.09 -14.79
C ALA A 359 -4.49 4.60 -14.36
N GLU A 360 -4.46 3.68 -13.41
CA GLU A 360 -3.24 3.05 -12.90
C GLU A 360 -3.21 1.56 -13.23
N CYS A 361 -2.08 1.05 -13.70
CA CYS A 361 -1.76 -0.38 -13.84
C CYS A 361 -2.90 -1.20 -14.49
N GLY A 362 -3.74 -1.87 -13.70
CA GLY A 362 -4.91 -2.59 -14.20
C GLY A 362 -5.86 -1.72 -15.01
N GLY A 363 -6.03 -0.45 -14.59
CA GLY A 363 -6.80 0.53 -15.35
C GLY A 363 -6.19 0.84 -16.72
N LEU A 364 -4.86 0.98 -16.81
CA LEU A 364 -4.16 1.11 -18.10
C LEU A 364 -4.40 -0.13 -18.97
N MET A 365 -4.31 -1.34 -18.40
CA MET A 365 -4.54 -2.59 -19.12
C MET A 365 -5.95 -2.65 -19.73
N TYR A 366 -6.95 -2.18 -19.00
CA TYR A 366 -8.34 -2.14 -19.47
C TYR A 366 -8.57 -1.07 -20.56
N LEU A 367 -7.85 0.05 -20.52
CA LEU A 367 -7.94 1.09 -21.53
C LEU A 367 -7.18 0.78 -22.82
N ALA A 368 -6.33 -0.24 -22.88
CA ALA A 368 -5.60 -0.70 -24.05
C ALA A 368 -6.55 -1.24 -25.14
N ASP A 369 -6.03 -1.45 -26.35
CA ASP A 369 -6.77 -2.11 -27.44
C ASP A 369 -7.06 -3.58 -27.12
N THR A 370 -6.04 -4.28 -26.60
CA THR A 370 -6.10 -5.72 -26.36
C THR A 370 -5.33 -6.07 -25.10
N LEU A 371 -5.85 -7.00 -24.32
CA LEU A 371 -5.17 -7.66 -23.21
C LEU A 371 -4.92 -9.12 -23.58
N VAL A 372 -3.66 -9.59 -23.47
CA VAL A 372 -3.28 -10.99 -23.62
C VAL A 372 -3.01 -11.54 -22.23
N ASP A 373 -3.79 -12.53 -21.82
CA ASP A 373 -3.72 -13.15 -20.50
C ASP A 373 -2.52 -14.08 -20.31
N LEU A 374 -2.44 -14.77 -19.17
CA LEU A 374 -1.35 -15.69 -18.84
C LEU A 374 -1.37 -16.97 -19.72
N GLU A 375 -2.52 -17.35 -20.24
CA GLU A 375 -2.73 -18.46 -21.15
C GLU A 375 -2.42 -18.09 -22.62
N GLY A 376 -2.13 -16.81 -22.90
CA GLY A 376 -1.83 -16.27 -24.21
C GLY A 376 -3.09 -15.96 -25.05
N GLN A 377 -4.27 -15.96 -24.43
CA GLN A 377 -5.52 -15.61 -25.11
C GLN A 377 -5.67 -14.09 -25.18
N SER A 378 -6.12 -13.60 -26.35
CA SER A 378 -6.29 -12.17 -26.62
C SER A 378 -7.73 -11.73 -26.39
N TRP A 379 -7.90 -10.67 -25.61
CA TRP A 379 -9.20 -10.12 -25.22
C TRP A 379 -9.30 -8.66 -25.63
N PRO A 380 -10.33 -8.25 -26.38
CA PRO A 380 -10.52 -6.85 -26.72
C PRO A 380 -10.90 -6.05 -25.47
N MET A 381 -10.24 -4.90 -25.26
CA MET A 381 -10.50 -3.99 -24.16
C MET A 381 -11.15 -2.69 -24.66
N VAL A 382 -11.07 -1.59 -23.91
CA VAL A 382 -11.74 -0.31 -24.28
C VAL A 382 -11.18 0.26 -25.59
N GLY A 383 -9.89 0.11 -25.85
CA GLY A 383 -9.27 0.50 -27.13
C GLY A 383 -9.08 2.01 -27.27
N VAL A 384 -8.76 2.71 -26.20
CA VAL A 384 -8.37 4.13 -26.21
C VAL A 384 -6.86 4.26 -26.37
N LEU A 385 -6.09 3.38 -25.70
CA LEU A 385 -4.66 3.32 -25.84
C LEU A 385 -4.28 2.37 -26.99
N PRO A 386 -3.57 2.86 -28.03
CA PRO A 386 -3.25 2.05 -29.21
C PRO A 386 -2.09 1.07 -28.94
N THR A 387 -2.29 0.15 -28.02
CA THR A 387 -1.31 -0.86 -27.63
C THR A 387 -1.99 -2.15 -27.22
N THR A 388 -1.25 -3.27 -27.37
CA THR A 388 -1.58 -4.54 -26.75
C THR A 388 -0.81 -4.69 -25.46
N VAL A 389 -1.49 -5.00 -24.38
CA VAL A 389 -0.85 -5.35 -23.10
C VAL A 389 -0.78 -6.86 -22.97
N ARG A 390 0.40 -7.39 -22.65
CA ARG A 390 0.63 -8.84 -22.44
C ARG A 390 1.02 -9.13 -21.02
N MET A 391 0.45 -10.19 -20.47
CA MET A 391 0.96 -10.78 -19.24
C MET A 391 2.32 -11.44 -19.49
N ALA A 392 3.26 -11.27 -18.55
CA ALA A 392 4.62 -11.77 -18.61
C ALA A 392 4.98 -12.55 -17.35
N THR A 393 6.00 -13.40 -17.45
CA THR A 393 6.53 -14.15 -16.30
C THR A 393 7.36 -13.27 -15.36
N ARG A 394 7.97 -12.21 -15.91
CA ARG A 394 8.82 -11.29 -15.13
C ARG A 394 7.97 -10.34 -14.30
N LEU A 395 8.30 -10.23 -13.02
CA LEU A 395 7.72 -9.23 -12.12
C LEU A 395 8.49 -7.91 -12.24
N THR A 396 7.76 -6.81 -12.48
CA THR A 396 8.24 -5.44 -12.31
C THR A 396 7.75 -4.94 -10.96
N LEU A 397 8.69 -4.62 -10.09
CA LEU A 397 8.41 -4.25 -8.70
C LEU A 397 9.36 -3.16 -8.22
N GLY A 398 8.84 -2.20 -7.46
CA GLY A 398 9.63 -1.27 -6.66
C GLY A 398 9.33 0.20 -6.93
N TYR A 399 9.97 1.04 -6.12
CA TYR A 399 9.82 2.49 -6.18
C TYR A 399 10.45 3.08 -7.43
N ARG A 400 9.77 4.08 -7.97
CA ARG A 400 10.21 4.87 -9.13
C ARG A 400 10.13 6.36 -8.83
N GLN A 401 11.20 7.04 -9.11
CA GLN A 401 11.19 8.47 -9.32
C GLN A 401 10.82 8.72 -10.79
N ALA A 402 9.73 9.43 -11.01
CA ALA A 402 9.21 9.71 -12.33
C ALA A 402 9.32 11.21 -12.63
N VAL A 403 10.04 11.55 -13.70
CA VAL A 403 10.16 12.92 -14.19
C VAL A 403 9.25 13.09 -15.39
N VAL A 404 8.34 14.05 -15.33
CA VAL A 404 7.36 14.32 -16.37
C VAL A 404 8.05 14.87 -17.63
N GLN A 405 7.96 14.13 -18.73
CA GLN A 405 8.53 14.52 -20.03
C GLN A 405 7.53 15.32 -20.87
N GLN A 406 6.26 14.91 -20.81
CA GLN A 406 5.18 15.58 -21.52
C GLN A 406 4.15 16.12 -20.52
N PRO A 407 3.91 17.44 -20.49
CA PRO A 407 2.89 17.99 -19.62
C PRO A 407 1.50 17.52 -20.05
N ASN A 408 0.64 17.33 -19.08
CA ASN A 408 -0.72 16.94 -19.32
C ASN A 408 -1.67 17.66 -18.34
N PHE A 409 -2.96 17.30 -18.34
CA PHE A 409 -3.94 17.97 -17.48
C PHE A 409 -3.73 17.75 -15.95
N LEU A 410 -2.85 16.81 -15.56
CA LEU A 410 -2.53 16.49 -14.15
C LEU A 410 -1.17 17.01 -13.71
N LEU A 411 -0.21 17.07 -14.63
CA LEU A 411 1.22 17.16 -14.32
C LEU A 411 1.90 18.19 -15.22
N ALA A 412 2.73 19.04 -14.62
CA ALA A 412 3.57 19.98 -15.35
C ALA A 412 4.86 19.30 -15.86
N GLN A 413 5.43 19.83 -16.96
CA GLN A 413 6.71 19.36 -17.46
C GLN A 413 7.81 19.52 -16.40
N GLU A 414 8.75 18.57 -16.36
CA GLU A 414 9.84 18.48 -15.40
C GLU A 414 9.43 18.27 -13.93
N GLN A 415 8.13 18.20 -13.64
CA GLN A 415 7.66 17.80 -12.32
C GLN A 415 8.16 16.40 -11.99
N THR A 416 8.58 16.20 -10.75
CA THR A 416 9.04 14.90 -10.25
C THR A 416 8.03 14.36 -9.25
N VAL A 417 7.59 13.12 -9.47
CA VAL A 417 6.72 12.38 -8.54
C VAL A 417 7.33 11.04 -8.18
N TRP A 418 7.01 10.52 -7.01
CA TRP A 418 7.35 9.18 -6.61
C TRP A 418 6.15 8.27 -6.75
N GLY A 419 6.39 7.09 -7.33
CA GLY A 419 5.37 6.06 -7.46
C GLY A 419 5.96 4.67 -7.28
N HIS A 420 5.09 3.69 -7.37
CA HIS A 420 5.44 2.29 -7.23
C HIS A 420 4.91 1.50 -8.42
N GLU A 421 5.73 0.64 -9.01
CA GLU A 421 5.28 -0.34 -9.99
C GLU A 421 5.12 -1.71 -9.32
N PHE A 422 4.05 -2.41 -9.65
CA PHE A 422 3.77 -3.75 -9.15
C PHE A 422 2.92 -4.53 -10.16
N HIS A 423 3.55 -5.07 -11.20
CA HIS A 423 2.84 -5.75 -12.28
C HIS A 423 3.69 -6.84 -12.96
N ARG A 424 3.01 -7.76 -13.65
CA ARG A 424 3.60 -8.78 -14.53
C ARG A 424 3.20 -8.60 -15.98
N SER A 425 2.79 -7.43 -16.36
CA SER A 425 2.38 -7.13 -17.74
C SER A 425 3.32 -6.11 -18.38
N CYS A 426 3.30 -6.05 -19.69
CA CYS A 426 4.01 -5.03 -20.47
C CYS A 426 3.15 -4.63 -21.68
N ALA A 427 3.30 -3.39 -22.11
CA ALA A 427 2.72 -2.89 -23.37
C ALA A 427 3.67 -3.27 -24.52
N ASP A 428 3.13 -3.85 -25.58
CA ASP A 428 3.91 -4.23 -26.77
C ASP A 428 4.45 -3.00 -27.51
N THR A 429 3.66 -1.92 -27.53
CA THR A 429 4.04 -0.65 -28.13
C THR A 429 4.02 0.41 -27.04
N PRO A 430 5.15 1.07 -26.74
CA PRO A 430 5.18 2.17 -25.80
C PRO A 430 4.43 3.39 -26.35
N ALA A 431 4.10 4.35 -25.48
CA ALA A 431 3.55 5.61 -25.91
C ALA A 431 4.55 6.33 -26.84
N GLU A 432 4.07 6.93 -27.92
CA GLU A 432 4.91 7.73 -28.83
C GLU A 432 5.55 8.90 -28.08
N ASN A 433 4.79 9.53 -27.18
CA ASN A 433 5.24 10.58 -26.30
C ASN A 433 4.96 10.19 -24.86
N PRO A 434 5.86 9.45 -24.20
CA PRO A 434 5.63 8.95 -22.85
C PRO A 434 5.54 10.08 -21.84
N VAL A 435 4.66 9.93 -20.86
CA VAL A 435 4.47 10.95 -19.81
C VAL A 435 5.70 11.03 -18.92
N TYR A 436 6.30 9.89 -18.59
CA TYR A 436 7.35 9.80 -17.61
C TYR A 436 8.66 9.25 -18.15
N GLN A 437 9.76 9.79 -17.64
CA GLN A 437 11.07 9.15 -17.60
C GLN A 437 11.24 8.57 -16.19
N LEU A 438 11.38 7.25 -16.09
CA LEU A 438 11.48 6.55 -14.81
C LEU A 438 12.92 6.32 -14.38
N LYS A 439 13.15 6.40 -13.07
CA LYS A 439 14.39 6.05 -12.41
C LYS A 439 14.10 5.18 -11.18
N ARG A 440 14.78 4.04 -11.04
CA ARG A 440 14.65 3.17 -9.86
C ARG A 440 15.20 3.87 -8.62
N TYR A 441 14.63 3.57 -7.46
CA TYR A 441 15.15 4.05 -6.19
C TYR A 441 16.64 3.65 -6.04
N GLY A 442 17.49 4.62 -5.70
CA GLY A 442 18.93 4.42 -5.55
C GLY A 442 19.73 4.23 -6.84
N ALA A 443 19.10 4.20 -8.02
CA ALA A 443 19.84 4.14 -9.28
C ALA A 443 20.41 5.51 -9.69
N ALA A 444 21.55 5.54 -10.37
CA ALA A 444 22.15 6.78 -10.86
C ALA A 444 21.45 7.30 -12.13
N GLN A 445 21.06 6.39 -13.03
CA GLN A 445 20.52 6.73 -14.35
C GLN A 445 19.04 6.38 -14.50
N PRO A 446 18.28 7.11 -15.31
CA PRO A 446 16.97 6.71 -15.81
C PRO A 446 17.08 5.38 -16.56
N HIS A 447 15.97 4.62 -16.63
CA HIS A 447 15.99 3.30 -17.26
C HIS A 447 14.87 3.10 -18.28
N ASP A 448 13.64 3.53 -18.00
CA ASP A 448 12.49 3.34 -18.86
C ASP A 448 11.69 4.64 -19.02
N ALA A 449 10.98 4.75 -20.14
CA ALA A 449 10.01 5.80 -20.37
C ALA A 449 8.63 5.15 -20.52
N GLU A 450 7.63 5.68 -19.81
CA GLU A 450 6.30 5.08 -19.81
C GLU A 450 5.19 6.11 -19.56
N GLY A 451 3.95 5.62 -19.63
CA GLY A 451 2.76 6.42 -19.37
C GLY A 451 2.18 7.06 -20.62
N TRP A 452 0.89 7.12 -20.66
CA TRP A 452 0.09 7.62 -21.77
C TRP A 452 -0.65 8.89 -21.37
N SER A 453 -0.65 9.89 -22.24
CA SER A 453 -1.51 11.06 -22.14
C SER A 453 -2.21 11.28 -23.48
N LEU A 454 -3.51 11.02 -23.51
CA LEU A 454 -4.33 11.18 -24.71
C LEU A 454 -5.55 12.02 -24.36
N ARG A 455 -5.63 13.26 -24.89
CA ARG A 455 -6.69 14.21 -24.52
C ARG A 455 -6.71 14.47 -23.00
N GLN A 456 -7.79 14.06 -22.31
CA GLN A 456 -7.94 14.14 -20.84
C GLN A 456 -7.82 12.74 -20.18
N VAL A 457 -7.12 11.81 -20.84
CA VAL A 457 -6.80 10.48 -20.27
C VAL A 457 -5.36 10.44 -19.87
N HIS A 458 -5.09 10.13 -18.60
CA HIS A 458 -3.80 9.76 -18.08
C HIS A 458 -3.81 8.29 -17.72
N ALA A 459 -2.86 7.50 -18.25
CA ALA A 459 -2.76 6.09 -17.93
C ALA A 459 -1.28 5.68 -17.77
N SER A 460 -0.94 4.97 -16.69
CA SER A 460 0.42 4.62 -16.31
C SER A 460 0.45 3.33 -15.54
N TYR A 461 1.56 2.57 -15.61
CA TYR A 461 1.82 1.47 -14.69
C TYR A 461 2.21 1.96 -13.29
N LEU A 462 2.59 3.23 -13.19
CA LEU A 462 3.01 3.82 -11.94
C LEU A 462 1.82 4.13 -11.05
N HIS A 463 1.82 3.56 -9.85
CA HIS A 463 0.85 3.88 -8.82
C HIS A 463 1.34 5.07 -8.00
N LEU A 464 0.53 6.12 -7.89
CA LEU A 464 0.85 7.32 -7.13
C LEU A 464 0.08 7.36 -5.80
N HIS A 465 0.79 7.67 -4.73
CA HIS A 465 0.15 8.04 -3.46
C HIS A 465 0.03 9.57 -3.40
N TRP A 466 -1.20 10.08 -3.56
CA TRP A 466 -1.42 11.52 -3.68
C TRP A 466 -1.14 12.34 -2.41
N GLY A 467 -0.92 11.65 -1.27
CA GLY A 467 -0.33 12.29 -0.10
C GLY A 467 1.08 12.83 -0.33
N GLY A 468 1.82 12.29 -1.31
CA GLY A 468 3.15 12.80 -1.73
C GLY A 468 3.11 13.78 -2.89
N CYS A 469 2.01 13.83 -3.64
CA CYS A 469 1.81 14.71 -4.81
C CYS A 469 0.34 15.20 -4.88
N PRO A 470 -0.13 15.96 -3.88
CA PRO A 470 -1.52 16.39 -3.78
C PRO A 470 -2.00 17.24 -4.95
N GLU A 471 -1.09 17.90 -5.64
CA GLU A 471 -1.37 18.68 -6.84
C GLU A 471 -1.97 17.84 -7.97
N VAL A 472 -1.66 16.54 -8.05
CA VAL A 472 -2.26 15.62 -9.03
C VAL A 472 -3.77 15.49 -8.78
N ALA A 473 -4.16 15.26 -7.52
CA ALA A 473 -5.56 15.16 -7.14
C ALA A 473 -6.30 16.51 -7.35
N GLN A 474 -5.65 17.63 -7.02
CA GLN A 474 -6.20 18.96 -7.23
C GLN A 474 -6.45 19.24 -8.72
N ALA A 475 -5.48 18.91 -9.58
CA ALA A 475 -5.60 19.07 -11.03
C ALA A 475 -6.69 18.16 -11.60
N PHE A 476 -6.80 16.91 -11.11
CA PHE A 476 -7.84 15.98 -11.54
C PHE A 476 -9.25 16.51 -11.19
N VAL A 477 -9.46 16.93 -9.93
CA VAL A 477 -10.74 17.51 -9.50
C VAL A 477 -11.07 18.79 -10.28
N ALA A 478 -10.05 19.63 -10.57
CA ALA A 478 -10.24 20.84 -11.38
C ALA A 478 -10.67 20.52 -12.83
N ALA A 479 -10.03 19.52 -13.44
CA ALA A 479 -10.41 19.05 -14.78
C ALA A 479 -11.85 18.51 -14.81
N CYS A 480 -12.25 17.72 -13.82
CA CYS A 480 -13.62 17.21 -13.67
C CYS A 480 -14.65 18.36 -13.54
N ARG A 481 -14.34 19.38 -12.73
CA ARG A 481 -15.17 20.58 -12.64
C ARG A 481 -15.31 21.30 -13.99
N GLN A 482 -14.21 21.47 -14.73
CA GLN A 482 -14.23 22.11 -16.04
C GLN A 482 -15.06 21.29 -17.06
N TYR A 483 -14.97 19.97 -17.04
CA TYR A 483 -15.75 19.10 -17.91
C TYR A 483 -17.24 19.27 -17.68
N ARG A 484 -17.69 19.31 -16.44
CA ARG A 484 -19.11 19.55 -16.06
C ARG A 484 -19.70 20.84 -16.63
N TYR A 485 -18.90 21.89 -16.80
CA TYR A 485 -19.38 23.18 -17.37
C TYR A 485 -19.32 23.25 -18.89
N ARG A 486 -18.79 22.21 -19.56
CA ARG A 486 -18.81 22.10 -21.01
C ARG A 486 -20.08 21.39 -21.53
N ALA A 487 -20.67 20.53 -20.70
CA ALA A 487 -21.93 19.84 -20.97
C ALA A 487 -23.13 20.73 -20.57
#